data_e8d9141a12c8a53ae074c19888869e30
#
_entry.id   e8d9141a12c8a53ae074c19888869e30
#
_cell.length_a   1.000
_cell.length_b   1.000
_cell.length_c   1.000
_cell.angle_alpha   90.00
_cell.angle_beta   90.00
_cell.angle_gamma   90.00
#
_symmetry.space_group_name_H-M   'P 1'
#
loop_
_entity.id
_entity.type
_entity.pdbx_description
1 polymer ?
#
loop_
_entity_poly.entity_id
_entity_poly.type
_entity_poly.pdbx_seq_one_letter_code
_entity_poly.pdbx_strand_id
1 'polypeptide(L)'
;MKRLMVLGLGLAGLAPTPAWADEQYFGYTYSAELLGKGRTEGELWATDRRGKADGHFDAQDYRLELEHGVTDRFSVSGYANFASHHIRNDEEPVDRDFALRGLSAEFKYQVLSPFKDGLGLTLYAEPAWSRIHGGGEKGTELELEFKAIVQKNFLDDRLIWAANFTFEPEWEKEREVDEVTGETESEWEKELKLEVSSGLTYRVANGWYAGVEGRYASVYPDWTNGLHRETYAVFAGPVVHYGGKKWWATLSYQPQLFGGPSPVGSRALDEYEKREVRLKLGYNF
;
A
#
# COMPACT_ATOMS: atom_id res chain seq x y z
N MET A 1 -26.11 50.21 -43.27
CA MET A 1 -26.67 49.44 -42.10
C MET A 1 -26.07 48.04 -42.14
N LYS A 2 -25.02 47.79 -41.36
CA LYS A 2 -24.38 46.47 -41.20
C LYS A 2 -24.92 45.81 -39.94
N ARG A 3 -25.61 44.66 -40.10
CA ARG A 3 -26.10 43.85 -38.97
C ARG A 3 -24.95 43.03 -38.41
N LEU A 4 -24.65 43.25 -37.15
CA LEU A 4 -23.71 42.48 -36.35
C LEU A 4 -24.43 41.22 -35.87
N MET A 5 -23.93 40.04 -36.26
CA MET A 5 -24.45 38.75 -35.83
C MET A 5 -23.62 38.32 -34.63
N VAL A 6 -24.23 38.33 -33.45
CA VAL A 6 -23.62 37.85 -32.21
C VAL A 6 -23.80 36.34 -32.16
N LEU A 7 -22.70 35.58 -32.34
CA LEU A 7 -22.68 34.14 -32.06
C LEU A 7 -22.63 33.94 -30.54
N GLY A 8 -23.72 33.46 -29.97
CA GLY A 8 -23.75 32.95 -28.59
C GLY A 8 -23.03 31.61 -28.54
N LEU A 9 -21.87 31.57 -27.92
CA LEU A 9 -21.24 30.29 -27.46
C LEU A 9 -22.09 29.74 -26.32
N GLY A 10 -22.87 28.69 -26.59
CA GLY A 10 -23.51 27.89 -25.57
C GLY A 10 -22.44 27.16 -24.75
N LEU A 11 -22.33 27.47 -23.45
CA LEU A 11 -21.68 26.60 -22.47
C LEU A 11 -22.51 25.31 -22.41
N ALA A 12 -22.07 24.27 -23.12
CA ALA A 12 -22.54 22.92 -22.86
C ALA A 12 -22.10 22.55 -21.43
N GLY A 13 -23.08 22.51 -20.54
CA GLY A 13 -22.88 22.00 -19.20
C GLY A 13 -22.28 20.60 -19.25
N LEU A 14 -21.06 20.45 -18.78
CA LEU A 14 -20.45 19.16 -18.53
C LEU A 14 -21.26 18.54 -17.38
N ALA A 15 -22.14 17.60 -17.74
CA ALA A 15 -22.77 16.73 -16.74
C ALA A 15 -21.62 16.04 -15.99
N PRO A 16 -21.69 15.97 -14.65
CA PRO A 16 -20.71 15.21 -13.89
C PRO A 16 -20.75 13.78 -14.39
N THR A 17 -19.64 13.30 -14.95
CA THR A 17 -19.47 11.86 -15.19
C THR A 17 -19.55 11.18 -13.83
N PRO A 18 -20.32 10.09 -13.66
CA PRO A 18 -20.32 9.35 -12.42
C PRO A 18 -18.86 8.98 -12.11
N ALA A 19 -18.35 9.43 -10.96
CA ALA A 19 -17.09 8.97 -10.45
C ALA A 19 -17.22 7.46 -10.28
N TRP A 20 -16.38 6.69 -10.95
CA TRP A 20 -16.26 5.27 -10.73
C TRP A 20 -15.55 5.13 -9.40
N ALA A 21 -16.25 4.62 -8.39
CA ALA A 21 -15.74 4.50 -7.04
C ALA A 21 -14.64 3.44 -6.96
N ASP A 22 -13.70 3.67 -6.10
CA ASP A 22 -12.51 2.91 -5.71
C ASP A 22 -11.30 3.07 -6.65
N GLU A 23 -10.91 4.31 -6.90
CA GLU A 23 -9.63 4.62 -7.53
C GLU A 23 -8.55 4.75 -6.45
N GLN A 24 -7.50 3.96 -6.55
CA GLN A 24 -6.33 4.02 -5.66
C GLN A 24 -5.36 5.10 -6.16
N TYR A 25 -5.58 6.35 -5.74
CA TYR A 25 -4.78 7.51 -6.17
C TYR A 25 -3.31 7.45 -5.77
N PHE A 26 -2.96 6.60 -4.80
CA PHE A 26 -1.64 6.51 -4.19
C PHE A 26 -1.10 5.08 -4.24
N GLY A 27 0.22 4.96 -4.12
CA GLY A 27 0.88 3.66 -4.08
C GLY A 27 0.74 2.95 -2.74
N TYR A 28 0.82 3.70 -1.65
CA TYR A 28 0.86 3.18 -0.27
C TYR A 28 -0.29 3.69 0.59
N THR A 29 -0.75 4.90 0.36
CA THR A 29 -1.88 5.49 1.08
C THR A 29 -3.19 5.04 0.43
N TYR A 30 -4.06 4.40 1.18
CA TYR A 30 -5.39 3.98 0.69
C TYR A 30 -6.35 5.14 0.65
N SER A 31 -7.26 5.11 -0.32
CA SER A 31 -8.42 5.99 -0.42
C SER A 31 -9.57 5.49 0.46
N ALA A 32 -10.40 6.39 0.98
CA ALA A 32 -11.57 6.01 1.78
C ALA A 32 -12.80 5.65 0.93
N GLU A 33 -12.63 5.63 -0.38
CA GLU A 33 -13.65 5.21 -1.34
C GLU A 33 -13.81 3.69 -1.31
N LEU A 34 -14.99 3.19 -1.67
CA LEU A 34 -15.27 1.77 -1.79
C LEU A 34 -15.90 1.45 -3.12
N LEU A 35 -15.67 0.24 -3.55
CA LEU A 35 -16.35 -0.34 -4.70
C LEU A 35 -17.86 -0.44 -4.41
N GLY A 36 -18.69 0.14 -5.26
CA GLY A 36 -20.15 0.17 -5.08
C GLY A 36 -20.76 -1.24 -5.09
N LYS A 37 -21.92 -1.39 -4.44
CA LYS A 37 -22.64 -2.66 -4.32
C LYS A 37 -22.77 -3.41 -5.65
N GLY A 38 -22.37 -4.69 -5.65
CA GLY A 38 -22.46 -5.62 -6.77
C GLY A 38 -21.41 -5.40 -7.86
N ARG A 39 -20.46 -4.48 -7.66
CA ARG A 39 -19.32 -4.30 -8.55
C ARG A 39 -18.19 -5.22 -8.16
N THR A 40 -17.36 -5.54 -9.14
CA THR A 40 -16.17 -6.37 -8.95
C THR A 40 -15.01 -5.71 -9.68
N GLU A 41 -13.86 -5.66 -9.04
CA GLU A 41 -12.60 -5.16 -9.60
C GLU A 41 -11.51 -6.20 -9.41
N GLY A 42 -10.63 -6.31 -10.40
CA GLY A 42 -9.40 -7.09 -10.31
C GLY A 42 -8.20 -6.15 -10.33
N GLU A 43 -7.25 -6.34 -9.40
CA GLU A 43 -6.05 -5.54 -9.32
C GLU A 43 -4.78 -6.38 -9.45
N LEU A 44 -3.74 -5.76 -9.99
CA LEU A 44 -2.37 -6.24 -9.99
C LEU A 44 -1.47 -5.17 -9.39
N TRP A 45 -0.74 -5.52 -8.34
CA TRP A 45 0.30 -4.67 -7.77
C TRP A 45 1.67 -5.29 -8.02
N ALA A 46 2.62 -4.45 -8.37
CA ALA A 46 4.03 -4.81 -8.49
C ALA A 46 4.87 -3.80 -7.72
N THR A 47 5.63 -4.26 -6.74
CA THR A 47 6.53 -3.44 -5.92
C THR A 47 7.95 -3.91 -6.10
N ASP A 48 8.83 -3.03 -6.56
CA ASP A 48 10.27 -3.24 -6.68
C ASP A 48 10.95 -2.57 -5.49
N ARG A 49 11.63 -3.37 -4.64
CA ARG A 49 12.32 -2.94 -3.43
C ARG A 49 13.82 -3.10 -3.61
N ARG A 50 14.61 -2.04 -3.35
CA ARG A 50 16.04 -2.09 -3.65
C ARG A 50 16.90 -1.41 -2.60
N GLY A 51 18.00 -2.10 -2.33
CA GLY A 51 19.15 -1.63 -1.56
C GLY A 51 18.88 -1.60 -0.06
N LYS A 52 19.63 -2.40 0.66
CA LYS A 52 19.78 -2.37 2.12
C LYS A 52 21.18 -1.87 2.49
N ALA A 53 21.55 -1.95 3.76
CA ALA A 53 22.83 -1.49 4.28
C ALA A 53 24.00 -2.28 3.70
N ASP A 54 23.83 -3.60 3.62
CA ASP A 54 24.85 -4.53 3.20
C ASP A 54 24.51 -5.23 1.88
N GLY A 55 25.54 -5.51 1.10
CA GLY A 55 25.48 -6.31 -0.09
C GLY A 55 24.58 -5.79 -1.21
N HIS A 56 23.92 -6.71 -1.90
CA HIS A 56 22.97 -6.46 -2.96
C HIS A 56 21.60 -6.96 -2.54
N PHE A 57 20.64 -6.06 -2.44
CA PHE A 57 19.23 -6.36 -2.15
C PHE A 57 18.36 -5.93 -3.33
N ASP A 58 17.65 -6.90 -3.93
CA ASP A 58 16.69 -6.74 -5.02
C ASP A 58 15.52 -7.69 -4.76
N ALA A 59 14.38 -7.14 -4.39
CA ALA A 59 13.17 -7.91 -4.10
C ALA A 59 11.99 -7.32 -4.86
N GLN A 60 11.13 -8.19 -5.39
CA GLN A 60 9.90 -7.82 -6.04
C GLN A 60 8.73 -8.53 -5.36
N ASP A 61 7.71 -7.76 -4.96
CA ASP A 61 6.45 -8.27 -4.46
C ASP A 61 5.34 -8.03 -5.48
N TYR A 62 4.50 -9.03 -5.66
CA TYR A 62 3.32 -8.94 -6.52
C TYR A 62 2.09 -9.37 -5.76
N ARG A 63 0.98 -8.63 -5.93
CA ARG A 63 -0.32 -8.97 -5.37
C ARG A 63 -1.33 -9.05 -6.51
N LEU A 64 -2.08 -10.14 -6.55
CA LEU A 64 -3.29 -10.26 -7.36
C LEU A 64 -4.47 -10.16 -6.43
N GLU A 65 -5.37 -9.24 -6.71
CA GLU A 65 -6.54 -8.94 -5.91
C GLU A 65 -7.81 -9.16 -6.72
N LEU A 66 -8.84 -9.66 -6.05
CA LEU A 66 -10.22 -9.61 -6.53
C LEU A 66 -11.07 -8.98 -5.42
N GLU A 67 -11.56 -7.76 -5.68
CA GLU A 67 -12.46 -7.03 -4.79
C GLU A 67 -13.92 -7.14 -5.23
N HIS A 68 -14.83 -7.23 -4.25
CA HIS A 68 -16.27 -7.20 -4.49
C HIS A 68 -17.00 -6.28 -3.49
N GLY A 69 -17.78 -5.35 -4.02
CA GLY A 69 -18.67 -4.50 -3.24
C GLY A 69 -19.92 -5.26 -2.78
N VAL A 70 -19.95 -5.69 -1.52
CA VAL A 70 -21.08 -6.45 -0.94
C VAL A 70 -22.28 -5.52 -0.70
N THR A 71 -22.01 -4.32 -0.19
CA THR A 71 -22.99 -3.23 -0.03
C THR A 71 -22.34 -1.91 -0.46
N ASP A 72 -23.10 -0.80 -0.44
CA ASP A 72 -22.53 0.53 -0.72
C ASP A 72 -21.57 1.03 0.38
N ARG A 73 -21.40 0.26 1.48
CA ARG A 73 -20.54 0.61 2.62
C ARG A 73 -19.61 -0.52 3.06
N PHE A 74 -19.64 -1.64 2.38
CA PHE A 74 -18.82 -2.79 2.76
C PHE A 74 -18.33 -3.53 1.53
N SER A 75 -17.03 -3.71 1.44
CA SER A 75 -16.36 -4.51 0.41
C SER A 75 -15.46 -5.57 1.04
N VAL A 76 -15.19 -6.60 0.25
CA VAL A 76 -14.30 -7.71 0.60
C VAL A 76 -13.36 -7.96 -0.56
N SER A 77 -12.10 -8.26 -0.26
CA SER A 77 -11.11 -8.69 -1.25
C SER A 77 -10.44 -9.98 -0.85
N GLY A 78 -9.94 -10.69 -1.84
CA GLY A 78 -9.04 -11.83 -1.66
C GLY A 78 -7.76 -11.60 -2.45
N TYR A 79 -6.62 -11.93 -1.84
CA TYR A 79 -5.30 -11.73 -2.43
C TYR A 79 -4.53 -13.03 -2.60
N ALA A 80 -3.79 -13.13 -3.71
CA ALA A 80 -2.68 -14.05 -3.86
C ALA A 80 -1.39 -13.22 -3.96
N ASN A 81 -0.50 -13.41 -3.00
CA ASN A 81 0.75 -12.67 -2.87
C ASN A 81 1.91 -13.52 -3.39
N PHE A 82 2.75 -12.94 -4.24
CA PHE A 82 3.94 -13.59 -4.82
C PHE A 82 5.16 -12.71 -4.57
N ALA A 83 6.33 -13.33 -4.52
CA ALA A 83 7.58 -12.61 -4.38
C ALA A 83 8.72 -13.26 -5.15
N SER A 84 9.73 -12.46 -5.49
CA SER A 84 11.05 -12.91 -5.90
C SER A 84 12.12 -12.13 -5.14
N HIS A 85 13.22 -12.80 -4.77
CA HIS A 85 14.29 -12.20 -3.97
C HIS A 85 15.64 -12.60 -4.55
N HIS A 86 16.49 -11.61 -4.81
CA HIS A 86 17.87 -11.77 -5.22
C HIS A 86 18.76 -10.99 -4.27
N ILE A 87 19.10 -11.62 -3.15
CA ILE A 87 19.85 -11.03 -2.03
C ILE A 87 21.22 -11.68 -2.00
N ARG A 88 22.27 -10.85 -2.02
CA ARG A 88 23.67 -11.25 -1.86
C ARG A 88 24.29 -10.39 -0.78
N ASN A 89 24.30 -10.88 0.41
CA ASN A 89 24.98 -10.33 1.57
C ASN A 89 26.01 -11.36 2.08
N ASP A 90 26.80 -10.99 3.08
CA ASP A 90 27.83 -11.84 3.64
C ASP A 90 27.28 -12.91 4.60
N GLU A 91 26.04 -12.74 5.10
CA GLU A 91 25.44 -13.60 6.13
C GLU A 91 24.52 -14.67 5.53
N GLU A 92 23.45 -14.27 4.85
CA GLU A 92 22.44 -15.18 4.31
C GLU A 92 22.01 -14.80 2.87
N PRO A 93 22.69 -15.33 1.85
CA PRO A 93 22.27 -15.06 0.48
C PRO A 93 20.96 -15.80 0.16
N VAL A 94 19.99 -15.06 -0.39
CA VAL A 94 18.72 -15.64 -0.86
C VAL A 94 18.61 -15.42 -2.37
N ASP A 95 18.46 -16.51 -3.11
CA ASP A 95 18.15 -16.48 -4.54
C ASP A 95 16.85 -17.26 -4.77
N ARG A 96 15.76 -16.52 -4.92
CA ARG A 96 14.43 -17.06 -5.08
C ARG A 96 13.75 -16.44 -6.28
N ASP A 97 13.44 -17.26 -7.25
CA ASP A 97 12.56 -16.90 -8.34
C ASP A 97 11.12 -16.65 -7.88
N PHE A 98 10.30 -16.14 -8.77
CA PHE A 98 8.88 -15.87 -8.55
C PHE A 98 8.15 -17.06 -7.92
N ALA A 99 7.63 -16.86 -6.73
CA ALA A 99 6.95 -17.89 -5.94
C ALA A 99 5.74 -17.32 -5.19
N LEU A 100 4.74 -18.16 -4.92
CA LEU A 100 3.63 -17.79 -4.04
C LEU A 100 4.18 -17.53 -2.63
N ARG A 101 4.06 -16.29 -2.16
CA ARG A 101 4.41 -15.87 -0.80
C ARG A 101 3.33 -16.27 0.19
N GLY A 102 2.07 -15.90 -0.09
CA GLY A 102 0.97 -16.14 0.82
C GLY A 102 -0.39 -15.74 0.26
N LEU A 103 -1.37 -15.75 1.14
CA LEU A 103 -2.76 -15.38 0.85
C LEU A 103 -3.24 -14.40 1.92
N SER A 104 -4.12 -13.47 1.53
CA SER A 104 -4.80 -12.61 2.49
C SER A 104 -6.24 -12.32 2.07
N ALA A 105 -7.03 -11.81 3.02
CA ALA A 105 -8.40 -11.38 2.79
C ALA A 105 -8.60 -10.00 3.42
N GLU A 106 -9.20 -9.09 2.69
CA GLU A 106 -9.44 -7.71 3.11
C GLU A 106 -10.91 -7.46 3.36
N PHE A 107 -11.18 -6.64 4.36
CA PHE A 107 -12.51 -6.19 4.73
C PHE A 107 -12.48 -4.68 4.92
N LYS A 108 -13.25 -3.93 4.12
CA LYS A 108 -13.40 -2.48 4.24
C LYS A 108 -14.82 -2.10 4.61
N TYR A 109 -14.96 -1.22 5.61
CA TYR A 109 -16.24 -0.66 6.01
C TYR A 109 -16.20 0.87 6.02
N GLN A 110 -16.97 1.51 5.15
CA GLN A 110 -17.06 2.97 5.05
C GLN A 110 -18.04 3.53 6.09
N VAL A 111 -17.49 4.26 7.05
CA VAL A 111 -18.25 4.97 8.08
C VAL A 111 -18.79 6.28 7.53
N LEU A 112 -17.94 7.06 6.85
CA LEU A 112 -18.26 8.34 6.22
C LEU A 112 -17.78 8.32 4.75
N SER A 113 -18.59 8.85 3.85
CA SER A 113 -18.27 8.97 2.43
C SER A 113 -17.60 10.33 2.14
N PRO A 114 -16.45 10.39 1.47
CA PRO A 114 -15.81 11.65 1.14
C PRO A 114 -16.68 12.54 0.23
N PHE A 115 -17.59 11.95 -0.53
CA PHE A 115 -18.49 12.67 -1.45
C PHE A 115 -19.77 13.16 -0.79
N LYS A 116 -20.27 12.48 0.25
CA LYS A 116 -21.56 12.79 0.88
C LYS A 116 -21.41 13.55 2.18
N ASP A 117 -20.37 13.21 2.94
CA ASP A 117 -20.19 13.71 4.32
C ASP A 117 -19.08 14.78 4.41
N GLY A 118 -18.41 15.09 3.28
CA GLY A 118 -17.33 16.07 3.19
C GLY A 118 -16.01 15.64 3.83
N LEU A 119 -16.00 14.48 4.48
CA LEU A 119 -14.85 13.73 4.98
C LEU A 119 -15.15 12.25 4.83
N GLY A 120 -14.23 11.49 4.24
CA GLY A 120 -14.27 10.05 4.19
C GLY A 120 -13.60 9.43 5.41
N LEU A 121 -14.21 8.38 5.95
CA LEU A 121 -13.62 7.51 6.96
C LEU A 121 -13.98 6.07 6.65
N THR A 122 -12.96 5.25 6.42
CA THR A 122 -13.10 3.81 6.18
C THR A 122 -12.25 3.05 7.19
N LEU A 123 -12.82 2.02 7.77
CA LEU A 123 -12.14 1.04 8.61
C LEU A 123 -11.76 -0.16 7.75
N TYR A 124 -10.57 -0.67 7.99
CA TYR A 124 -9.94 -1.73 7.23
C TYR A 124 -9.40 -2.81 8.16
N ALA A 125 -9.52 -4.07 7.74
CA ALA A 125 -8.88 -5.21 8.37
C ALA A 125 -8.44 -6.22 7.32
N GLU A 126 -7.18 -6.70 7.40
CA GLU A 126 -6.62 -7.73 6.51
C GLU A 126 -5.89 -8.80 7.35
N PRO A 127 -6.47 -9.96 7.60
CA PRO A 127 -5.72 -11.14 8.01
C PRO A 127 -4.92 -11.69 6.82
N ALA A 128 -3.65 -12.01 7.07
CA ALA A 128 -2.76 -12.59 6.08
C ALA A 128 -1.99 -13.80 6.65
N TRP A 129 -1.62 -14.69 5.74
CA TRP A 129 -0.72 -15.80 5.98
C TRP A 129 0.34 -15.84 4.90
N SER A 130 1.59 -15.94 5.32
CA SER A 130 2.74 -16.02 4.44
C SER A 130 3.62 -17.23 4.79
N ARG A 131 4.32 -17.75 3.80
CA ARG A 131 5.31 -18.83 3.92
C ARG A 131 6.71 -18.44 3.48
N ILE A 132 6.86 -17.20 3.07
CA ILE A 132 8.11 -16.54 2.70
C ILE A 132 8.10 -15.18 3.38
N HIS A 133 9.09 -14.90 4.21
CA HIS A 133 9.24 -13.66 4.95
C HIS A 133 9.67 -12.51 4.02
N GLY A 134 9.65 -11.29 4.54
CA GLY A 134 10.02 -10.09 3.78
C GLY A 134 11.45 -10.08 3.26
N GLY A 135 12.35 -10.79 3.92
CA GLY A 135 13.74 -11.03 3.52
C GLY A 135 13.93 -12.16 2.51
N GLY A 136 12.89 -12.96 2.24
CA GLY A 136 12.92 -14.07 1.29
C GLY A 136 13.16 -15.45 1.92
N GLU A 137 13.36 -15.54 3.22
CA GLU A 137 13.50 -16.79 3.98
C GLU A 137 12.19 -17.57 3.99
N LYS A 138 12.28 -18.89 4.20
CA LYS A 138 11.08 -19.73 4.36
C LYS A 138 10.69 -19.77 5.83
N GLY A 139 9.45 -19.43 6.11
CA GLY A 139 8.88 -19.49 7.45
C GLY A 139 7.36 -19.55 7.42
N THR A 140 6.73 -19.33 8.55
CA THR A 140 5.29 -19.13 8.66
C THR A 140 5.07 -17.81 9.36
N GLU A 141 4.38 -16.90 8.67
CA GLU A 141 4.06 -15.58 9.18
C GLU A 141 2.54 -15.40 9.15
N LEU A 142 2.01 -14.89 10.24
CA LEU A 142 0.61 -14.52 10.39
C LEU A 142 0.55 -13.02 10.69
N GLU A 143 -0.19 -12.30 9.89
CA GLU A 143 -0.35 -10.85 9.99
C GLU A 143 -1.82 -10.50 10.19
N LEU A 144 -2.07 -9.44 10.93
CA LEU A 144 -3.41 -8.89 11.08
C LEU A 144 -3.33 -7.36 11.00
N GLU A 145 -3.53 -6.83 9.80
CA GLU A 145 -3.45 -5.41 9.56
C GLU A 145 -4.79 -4.72 9.81
N PHE A 146 -4.76 -3.61 10.57
CA PHE A 146 -5.90 -2.70 10.74
C PHE A 146 -5.54 -1.30 10.26
N LYS A 147 -6.47 -0.64 9.54
CA LYS A 147 -6.31 0.76 9.16
C LYS A 147 -7.53 1.60 9.50
N ALA A 148 -7.25 2.84 9.92
CA ALA A 148 -8.21 3.93 9.82
C ALA A 148 -7.80 4.81 8.62
N ILE A 149 -8.66 4.85 7.61
CA ILE A 149 -8.42 5.55 6.34
C ILE A 149 -9.26 6.81 6.33
N VAL A 150 -8.62 7.96 6.22
CA VAL A 150 -9.26 9.27 6.16
C VAL A 150 -9.00 9.89 4.80
N GLN A 151 -10.05 10.48 4.18
CA GLN A 151 -9.94 11.17 2.90
C GLN A 151 -10.73 12.45 2.90
N LYS A 152 -10.21 13.49 2.28
CA LYS A 152 -10.94 14.71 2.02
C LYS A 152 -10.67 15.20 0.60
N ASN A 153 -11.76 15.48 -0.10
CA ASN A 153 -11.73 16.04 -1.44
C ASN A 153 -11.94 17.54 -1.38
N PHE A 154 -11.22 18.28 -2.21
CA PHE A 154 -11.27 19.74 -2.31
C PHE A 154 -11.39 20.14 -3.78
N LEU A 155 -11.80 21.38 -4.04
CA LEU A 155 -11.84 21.99 -5.37
C LEU A 155 -12.67 21.15 -6.38
N ASP A 156 -13.85 20.71 -5.99
CA ASP A 156 -14.72 19.86 -6.79
C ASP A 156 -14.01 18.57 -7.24
N ASP A 157 -13.47 17.82 -6.27
CA ASP A 157 -12.71 16.55 -6.44
C ASP A 157 -11.47 16.67 -7.34
N ARG A 158 -10.91 17.87 -7.46
CA ARG A 158 -9.66 18.08 -8.21
C ARG A 158 -8.42 17.93 -7.33
N LEU A 159 -8.54 18.13 -6.04
CA LEU A 159 -7.46 17.96 -5.06
C LEU A 159 -7.92 16.94 -4.03
N ILE A 160 -7.22 15.83 -3.95
CA ILE A 160 -7.53 14.69 -3.07
C ILE A 160 -6.41 14.55 -2.06
N TRP A 161 -6.78 14.59 -0.79
CA TRP A 161 -5.92 14.27 0.34
C TRP A 161 -6.42 13.02 1.02
N ALA A 162 -5.50 12.09 1.32
CA ALA A 162 -5.77 10.93 2.14
C ALA A 162 -4.69 10.73 3.20
N ALA A 163 -5.05 10.08 4.31
CA ALA A 163 -4.13 9.64 5.35
C ALA A 163 -4.60 8.32 5.93
N ASN A 164 -3.65 7.44 6.25
CA ASN A 164 -3.92 6.16 6.89
C ASN A 164 -3.12 6.05 8.19
N PHE A 165 -3.74 5.40 9.17
CA PHE A 165 -3.13 4.98 10.43
C PHE A 165 -3.21 3.47 10.48
N THR A 166 -2.06 2.81 10.42
CA THR A 166 -1.95 1.35 10.36
C THR A 166 -1.43 0.81 11.70
N PHE A 167 -2.07 -0.25 12.15
CA PHE A 167 -1.68 -1.07 13.29
C PHE A 167 -1.64 -2.52 12.81
N GLU A 168 -0.46 -3.14 12.82
CA GLU A 168 -0.22 -4.44 12.20
C GLU A 168 0.61 -5.33 13.12
N PRO A 169 -0.05 -6.11 14.00
CA PRO A 169 0.60 -7.17 14.74
C PRO A 169 0.91 -8.36 13.83
N GLU A 170 2.12 -8.87 13.99
CA GLU A 170 2.65 -10.02 13.27
C GLU A 170 3.12 -11.10 14.26
N TRP A 171 3.04 -12.33 13.78
CA TRP A 171 3.57 -13.52 14.47
C TRP A 171 4.36 -14.32 13.45
N GLU A 172 5.64 -14.41 13.68
CA GLU A 172 6.58 -15.13 12.83
C GLU A 172 7.04 -16.42 13.52
N LYS A 173 7.00 -17.52 12.80
CA LYS A 173 7.49 -18.79 13.32
C LYS A 173 8.88 -19.06 12.81
N GLU A 174 9.86 -18.80 13.66
CA GLU A 174 11.24 -19.14 13.40
C GLU A 174 11.57 -20.61 13.72
N ARG A 175 12.58 -21.12 13.05
CA ARG A 175 13.13 -22.44 13.28
C ARG A 175 14.61 -22.31 13.54
N GLU A 176 15.00 -22.54 14.79
CA GLU A 176 16.40 -22.66 15.15
C GLU A 176 16.80 -24.13 15.15
N VAL A 177 17.96 -24.43 14.59
CA VAL A 177 18.58 -25.74 14.66
C VAL A 177 19.74 -25.63 15.63
N ASP A 178 19.65 -26.31 16.76
CA ASP A 178 20.79 -26.43 17.72
C ASP A 178 21.95 -27.13 17.00
N GLU A 179 23.02 -26.40 16.77
CA GLU A 179 24.21 -26.91 16.05
C GLU A 179 24.91 -28.06 16.74
N VAL A 180 24.69 -28.26 18.06
CA VAL A 180 25.34 -29.29 18.88
C VAL A 180 24.51 -30.56 18.91
N THR A 181 23.20 -30.44 19.08
CA THR A 181 22.29 -31.59 19.24
C THR A 181 21.62 -31.98 17.93
N GLY A 182 21.52 -31.06 16.95
CA GLY A 182 20.78 -31.23 15.71
C GLY A 182 19.24 -31.19 15.93
N GLU A 183 18.80 -30.85 17.12
CA GLU A 183 17.37 -30.69 17.42
C GLU A 183 16.86 -29.37 16.82
N THR A 184 15.65 -29.41 16.27
CA THR A 184 15.01 -28.22 15.75
C THR A 184 14.00 -27.70 16.76
N GLU A 185 14.25 -26.55 17.30
CA GLU A 185 13.29 -25.81 18.10
C GLU A 185 12.53 -24.82 17.20
N SER A 186 11.30 -24.51 17.56
CA SER A 186 10.53 -23.48 16.84
C SER A 186 9.84 -22.58 17.85
N GLU A 187 10.10 -21.30 17.72
CA GLU A 187 9.51 -20.24 18.56
C GLU A 187 8.64 -19.31 17.72
N TRP A 188 7.68 -18.67 18.37
CA TRP A 188 6.86 -17.62 17.76
C TRP A 188 7.37 -16.26 18.22
N GLU A 189 7.96 -15.52 17.32
CA GLU A 189 8.27 -14.13 17.52
C GLU A 189 7.04 -13.26 17.27
N LYS A 190 7.01 -12.11 17.93
CA LYS A 190 5.91 -11.16 17.87
C LYS A 190 6.44 -9.80 17.54
N GLU A 191 5.94 -9.24 16.47
CA GLU A 191 6.29 -7.91 16.04
C GLU A 191 5.02 -7.05 15.89
N LEU A 192 5.14 -5.75 16.15
CA LEU A 192 4.11 -4.78 15.84
C LEU A 192 4.69 -3.75 14.89
N LYS A 193 4.09 -3.62 13.73
CA LYS A 193 4.35 -2.53 12.78
C LYS A 193 3.31 -1.44 12.95
N LEU A 194 3.79 -0.21 13.11
CA LEU A 194 2.94 0.99 13.09
C LEU A 194 3.33 1.84 11.89
N GLU A 195 2.35 2.21 11.08
CA GLU A 195 2.57 3.11 9.96
C GLU A 195 1.57 4.27 9.96
N VAL A 196 2.07 5.44 9.60
CA VAL A 196 1.25 6.60 9.24
C VAL A 196 1.63 7.01 7.83
N SER A 197 0.69 6.94 6.90
CA SER A 197 0.88 7.40 5.54
C SER A 197 -0.05 8.57 5.20
N SER A 198 0.37 9.43 4.28
CA SER A 198 -0.46 10.52 3.77
C SER A 198 -0.05 10.87 2.35
N GLY A 199 -1.06 11.19 1.54
CA GLY A 199 -0.85 11.60 0.15
C GLY A 199 -1.72 12.78 -0.24
N LEU A 200 -1.24 13.54 -1.21
CA LEU A 200 -1.94 14.68 -1.81
C LEU A 200 -1.75 14.64 -3.32
N THR A 201 -2.86 14.53 -4.08
CA THR A 201 -2.84 14.54 -5.54
C THR A 201 -3.75 15.62 -6.10
N TYR A 202 -3.36 16.16 -7.25
CA TYR A 202 -4.13 17.13 -8.00
C TYR A 202 -4.42 16.64 -9.42
N ARG A 203 -5.67 16.79 -9.88
CA ARG A 203 -6.09 16.45 -11.24
C ARG A 203 -5.50 17.43 -12.25
N VAL A 204 -4.44 17.02 -12.93
CA VAL A 204 -3.70 17.85 -13.91
C VAL A 204 -4.32 17.82 -15.28
N ALA A 205 -5.01 16.72 -15.65
CA ALA A 205 -5.77 16.56 -16.88
C ALA A 205 -6.95 15.60 -16.65
N ASN A 206 -7.79 15.38 -17.66
CA ASN A 206 -8.91 14.44 -17.54
C ASN A 206 -8.40 13.01 -17.29
N GLY A 207 -8.78 12.44 -16.14
CA GLY A 207 -8.33 11.13 -15.67
C GLY A 207 -6.89 11.11 -15.12
N TRP A 208 -6.09 12.17 -15.24
CA TRP A 208 -4.71 12.20 -14.76
C TRP A 208 -4.57 13.01 -13.49
N TYR A 209 -3.96 12.39 -12.49
CA TYR A 209 -3.61 13.00 -11.21
C TYR A 209 -2.09 12.90 -11.01
N ALA A 210 -1.51 13.95 -10.45
CA ALA A 210 -0.11 13.97 -10.05
C ALA A 210 0.01 14.55 -8.64
N GLY A 211 0.90 14.00 -7.84
CA GLY A 211 1.02 14.39 -6.46
C GLY A 211 2.24 13.83 -5.76
N VAL A 212 2.16 13.84 -4.45
CA VAL A 212 3.17 13.30 -3.56
C VAL A 212 2.50 12.46 -2.48
N GLU A 213 3.20 11.44 -2.03
CA GLU A 213 2.82 10.69 -0.84
C GLU A 213 4.05 10.40 0.01
N GLY A 214 3.83 10.15 1.28
CA GLY A 214 4.88 9.77 2.22
C GLY A 214 4.33 8.89 3.33
N ARG A 215 5.22 8.16 3.98
CA ARG A 215 4.91 7.29 5.09
C ARG A 215 6.01 7.30 6.13
N TYR A 216 5.59 7.20 7.37
CA TYR A 216 6.44 6.89 8.52
C TYR A 216 6.10 5.47 8.93
N ALA A 217 7.06 4.57 8.91
CA ALA A 217 6.94 3.20 9.36
C ALA A 217 7.84 2.96 10.57
N SER A 218 7.43 2.12 11.50
CA SER A 218 8.19 1.80 12.70
C SER A 218 7.86 0.40 13.20
N VAL A 219 8.85 -0.26 13.79
CA VAL A 219 8.84 -1.64 14.25
C VAL A 219 9.04 -1.70 15.75
N TYR A 220 8.28 -2.57 16.41
CA TYR A 220 8.27 -2.81 17.85
C TYR A 220 8.28 -4.33 18.10
N PRO A 221 9.47 -4.94 18.29
CA PRO A 221 9.56 -6.35 18.60
C PRO A 221 9.00 -6.60 20.01
N ASP A 222 8.51 -7.81 20.24
CA ASP A 222 7.99 -8.30 21.53
C ASP A 222 7.06 -7.30 22.24
N TRP A 223 6.22 -6.59 21.44
CA TRP A 223 5.37 -5.48 21.86
C TRP A 223 4.42 -5.81 23.02
N THR A 224 4.17 -7.08 23.28
CA THR A 224 3.35 -7.55 24.42
C THR A 224 4.02 -7.33 25.78
N ASN A 225 5.36 -7.19 25.81
CA ASN A 225 6.17 -6.94 26.99
C ASN A 225 6.56 -5.46 27.17
N GLY A 226 6.11 -4.59 26.25
CA GLY A 226 6.33 -3.16 26.30
C GLY A 226 6.57 -2.59 24.89
N LEU A 227 6.18 -1.34 24.67
CA LEU A 227 6.37 -0.67 23.39
C LEU A 227 7.76 -0.04 23.33
N HIS A 228 8.75 -0.80 22.88
CA HIS A 228 10.09 -0.30 22.59
C HIS A 228 10.31 -0.28 21.09
N ARG A 229 10.35 0.92 20.50
CA ARG A 229 10.61 1.04 19.07
C ARG A 229 12.05 0.64 18.77
N GLU A 230 12.21 -0.38 17.95
CA GLU A 230 13.50 -0.84 17.45
C GLU A 230 13.99 0.08 16.34
N THR A 231 13.18 0.25 15.32
CA THR A 231 13.56 1.02 14.13
C THR A 231 12.40 1.85 13.59
N TYR A 232 12.73 2.82 12.74
CA TYR A 232 11.77 3.57 11.96
C TYR A 232 12.36 4.06 10.66
N ALA A 233 11.52 4.28 9.66
CA ALA A 233 11.89 4.91 8.41
C ALA A 233 10.83 5.92 7.95
N VAL A 234 11.28 6.93 7.22
CA VAL A 234 10.42 7.89 6.53
C VAL A 234 10.72 7.82 5.05
N PHE A 235 9.68 7.54 4.29
CA PHE A 235 9.68 7.55 2.85
C PHE A 235 8.83 8.71 2.35
N ALA A 236 9.20 9.33 1.25
CA ALA A 236 8.32 10.24 0.53
C ALA A 236 8.76 10.40 -0.91
N GLY A 237 7.80 10.54 -1.80
CA GLY A 237 8.09 10.70 -3.21
C GLY A 237 6.88 11.02 -4.08
N PRO A 238 7.09 11.15 -5.38
CA PRO A 238 6.04 11.47 -6.34
C PRO A 238 5.13 10.27 -6.60
N VAL A 239 3.88 10.60 -6.91
CA VAL A 239 2.87 9.64 -7.39
C VAL A 239 2.16 10.22 -8.61
N VAL A 240 1.85 9.34 -9.55
CA VAL A 240 1.03 9.64 -10.72
C VAL A 240 -0.06 8.58 -10.82
N HIS A 241 -1.29 9.04 -11.01
CA HIS A 241 -2.45 8.17 -11.17
C HIS A 241 -3.19 8.50 -12.46
N TYR A 242 -3.67 7.49 -13.14
CA TYR A 242 -4.59 7.58 -14.26
C TYR A 242 -5.85 6.78 -14.00
N GLY A 243 -7.00 7.44 -13.92
CA GLY A 243 -8.33 6.85 -13.81
C GLY A 243 -9.08 6.93 -15.16
N GLY A 244 -9.39 5.77 -15.71
CA GLY A 244 -10.18 5.60 -16.91
C GLY A 244 -11.57 5.04 -16.61
N LYS A 245 -12.35 4.72 -17.65
CA LYS A 245 -13.71 4.18 -17.46
C LYS A 245 -13.75 2.75 -16.94
N LYS A 246 -12.76 1.95 -17.27
CA LYS A 246 -12.71 0.51 -16.93
C LYS A 246 -11.40 0.11 -16.27
N TRP A 247 -10.36 0.87 -16.45
CA TRP A 247 -9.06 0.57 -15.88
C TRP A 247 -8.42 1.82 -15.34
N TRP A 248 -7.61 1.64 -14.35
CA TRP A 248 -6.79 2.68 -13.76
C TRP A 248 -5.37 2.18 -13.51
N ALA A 249 -4.45 3.09 -13.32
CA ALA A 249 -3.06 2.78 -13.02
C ALA A 249 -2.47 3.83 -12.07
N THR A 250 -1.69 3.39 -11.09
CA THR A 250 -0.98 4.26 -10.16
C THR A 250 0.48 3.85 -10.11
N LEU A 251 1.38 4.81 -10.30
CA LEU A 251 2.82 4.63 -10.17
C LEU A 251 3.34 5.55 -9.07
N SER A 252 4.03 4.96 -8.10
CA SER A 252 4.66 5.67 -6.98
C SER A 252 6.14 5.33 -6.88
N TYR A 253 6.95 6.32 -6.52
CA TYR A 253 8.37 6.18 -6.20
C TYR A 253 8.63 6.68 -4.79
N GLN A 254 9.13 5.80 -3.91
CA GLN A 254 9.30 6.04 -2.49
C GLN A 254 10.76 5.83 -2.07
N PRO A 255 11.65 6.82 -2.18
CA PRO A 255 12.97 6.77 -1.56
C PRO A 255 12.84 6.90 -0.05
N GLN A 256 13.65 6.16 0.70
CA GLN A 256 13.84 6.40 2.12
C GLN A 256 14.61 7.71 2.30
N LEU A 257 14.00 8.68 2.97
CA LEU A 257 14.59 10.00 3.22
C LEU A 257 15.49 9.95 4.44
N PHE A 258 14.98 9.39 5.53
CA PHE A 258 15.72 9.20 6.79
C PHE A 258 15.09 8.07 7.61
N GLY A 259 15.80 7.60 8.62
CA GLY A 259 15.36 6.53 9.53
C GLY A 259 16.40 6.30 10.61
N GLY A 260 16.15 5.39 11.52
CA GLY A 260 17.07 5.04 12.58
C GLY A 260 16.48 4.04 13.61
N PRO A 261 17.30 3.51 14.49
CA PRO A 261 18.74 3.74 14.54
C PRO A 261 19.43 3.14 13.31
N SER A 262 20.56 3.69 12.91
CA SER A 262 21.38 3.13 11.85
C SER A 262 22.85 3.24 12.24
N PRO A 263 23.65 2.18 12.10
CA PRO A 263 25.07 2.19 12.36
C PRO A 263 25.82 3.04 11.31
N VAL A 264 25.23 3.23 10.12
CA VAL A 264 25.85 3.95 9.01
C VAL A 264 24.84 4.92 8.37
N GLY A 265 25.05 6.22 8.61
CA GLY A 265 24.25 7.27 7.98
C GLY A 265 22.96 7.62 8.71
N SER A 266 22.02 8.23 7.98
CA SER A 266 20.74 8.75 8.50
C SER A 266 19.53 7.94 8.03
N ARG A 267 19.72 6.71 7.55
CA ARG A 267 18.67 5.81 7.06
C ARG A 267 18.73 4.49 7.79
N ALA A 268 17.57 3.89 8.05
CA ALA A 268 17.45 2.56 8.64
C ALA A 268 17.50 1.50 7.53
N LEU A 269 18.67 1.25 6.98
CA LEU A 269 18.88 0.35 5.84
C LEU A 269 19.11 -1.10 6.26
N ASP A 270 19.22 -1.39 7.55
CA ASP A 270 19.28 -2.76 8.05
C ASP A 270 17.88 -3.38 7.95
N GLU A 271 16.84 -2.65 8.29
CA GLU A 271 15.45 -3.09 8.26
C GLU A 271 14.72 -2.73 6.95
N TYR A 272 14.88 -1.49 6.50
CA TYR A 272 14.15 -0.95 5.36
C TYR A 272 15.00 -0.76 4.11
N GLU A 273 14.36 -0.76 2.97
CA GLU A 273 15.00 -0.53 1.67
C GLU A 273 15.36 0.95 1.44
N LYS A 274 16.38 1.16 0.64
CA LYS A 274 16.80 2.49 0.19
C LYS A 274 15.72 3.17 -0.67
N ARG A 275 14.97 2.38 -1.45
CA ARG A 275 13.91 2.88 -2.33
C ARG A 275 12.93 1.78 -2.71
N GLU A 276 11.71 2.19 -2.97
CA GLU A 276 10.65 1.37 -3.49
C GLU A 276 9.98 2.03 -4.70
N VAL A 277 9.57 1.22 -5.67
CA VAL A 277 8.71 1.63 -6.79
C VAL A 277 7.51 0.72 -6.81
N ARG A 278 6.31 1.28 -6.77
CA ARG A 278 5.07 0.50 -6.82
C ARG A 278 4.21 0.91 -8.00
N LEU A 279 3.82 -0.07 -8.79
CA LEU A 279 2.81 0.03 -9.83
C LEU A 279 1.57 -0.73 -9.37
N LYS A 280 0.41 -0.07 -9.42
CA LYS A 280 -0.90 -0.71 -9.27
C LYS A 280 -1.67 -0.57 -10.57
N LEU A 281 -2.40 -1.61 -10.95
CA LEU A 281 -3.30 -1.63 -12.11
C LEU A 281 -4.62 -2.22 -11.67
N GLY A 282 -5.73 -1.55 -11.94
CA GLY A 282 -7.07 -2.04 -11.65
C GLY A 282 -7.94 -2.12 -12.90
N TYR A 283 -8.83 -3.10 -12.93
CA TYR A 283 -9.81 -3.32 -13.98
C TYR A 283 -11.19 -3.61 -13.42
N ASN A 284 -12.15 -2.76 -13.78
CA ASN A 284 -13.57 -2.88 -13.41
C ASN A 284 -14.33 -3.75 -14.42
N PHE A 285 -15.00 -4.80 -13.93
CA PHE A 285 -15.78 -5.75 -14.71
C PHE A 285 -17.17 -5.25 -15.08
#